data_b0aeede5847d9145da049e9f8a513912
#
_entry.id   b0aeede5847d9145da049e9f8a513912
#
_cell.length_a   1.000
_cell.length_b   1.000
_cell.length_c   1.000
_cell.angle_alpha   90.00
_cell.angle_beta   90.00
_cell.angle_gamma   90.00
#
_symmetry.space_group_name_H-M   'P 1'
#
loop_
_entity.id
_entity.type
_entity.pdbx_description
1 polymer ?
#
loop_
_entity_poly.entity_id
_entity_poly.type
_entity_poly.pdbx_seq_one_letter_code
_entity_poly.pdbx_strand_id
1 'polypeptide(L)'
;FTGLRIPNNIALSKLNLKAATEDLNKAKEDISISVTSAYLQILFNEELAKVAHNQVELSREQLELKEAYFKNGKASEAEVYEARARVAQDEMSAVQADNNYQLALLELSQLLELPTPDGFGVVSPRVEDDFTLLSLPEDIYAQAVLNKPSIKAAQFRLEGAAKNIRIAQSSWYPQLNFSAGIGTNYYNISGVENASFSSQWHQNFNKYLQFSLSIPLFNRFDTRNKVKNARIQRTALSWKLEESKKALFKEIQQAYYNAVAAESKYKSSNTATDASEASFRLMSEKYANGKANATEYNEARTNWMKTVSDMLQAKYDYLFRTKILDFYKGVPLTLE
;
A
#
# COMPACT_ATOMS: atom_id res chain seq x y z
N PHE A 1 -40.73 -12.31 -21.22
CA PHE A 1 -40.22 -13.22 -20.18
C PHE A 1 -39.05 -14.01 -20.72
N THR A 2 -37.96 -14.11 -19.96
CA THR A 2 -36.69 -14.71 -20.38
C THR A 2 -36.18 -15.72 -19.35
N GLY A 3 -37.07 -16.50 -18.74
CA GLY A 3 -36.69 -17.49 -17.73
C GLY A 3 -36.01 -16.91 -16.48
N LEU A 4 -36.42 -15.71 -16.06
CA LEU A 4 -35.82 -14.96 -14.93
C LEU A 4 -34.35 -14.52 -15.15
N ARG A 5 -33.86 -14.54 -16.39
CA ARG A 5 -32.48 -14.09 -16.72
C ARG A 5 -32.24 -12.64 -16.35
N ILE A 6 -33.21 -11.74 -16.67
CA ILE A 6 -33.07 -10.30 -16.41
C ILE A 6 -32.90 -9.98 -14.93
N PRO A 7 -33.81 -10.43 -14.01
CA PRO A 7 -33.64 -10.14 -12.60
C PRO A 7 -32.37 -10.75 -12.00
N ASN A 8 -31.91 -11.94 -12.47
CA ASN A 8 -30.65 -12.52 -12.03
C ASN A 8 -29.44 -11.74 -12.56
N ASN A 9 -29.48 -11.19 -13.78
CA ASN A 9 -28.43 -10.30 -14.30
C ASN A 9 -28.37 -9.01 -13.47
N ILE A 10 -29.50 -8.41 -13.11
CA ILE A 10 -29.54 -7.22 -12.25
C ILE A 10 -28.92 -7.54 -10.88
N ALA A 11 -29.29 -8.68 -10.28
CA ALA A 11 -28.71 -9.09 -9.01
C ALA A 11 -27.20 -9.35 -9.11
N LEU A 12 -26.73 -9.98 -10.20
CA LEU A 12 -25.31 -10.17 -10.49
C LEU A 12 -24.58 -8.82 -10.62
N SER A 13 -25.13 -7.88 -11.39
CA SER A 13 -24.53 -6.54 -11.57
C SER A 13 -24.43 -5.79 -10.23
N LYS A 14 -25.43 -5.89 -9.35
CA LYS A 14 -25.36 -5.32 -8.00
C LYS A 14 -24.24 -5.97 -7.15
N LEU A 15 -24.04 -7.28 -7.24
CA LEU A 15 -22.96 -7.98 -6.54
C LEU A 15 -21.59 -7.62 -7.10
N ASN A 16 -21.49 -7.47 -8.42
CA ASN A 16 -20.26 -6.98 -9.05
C ASN A 16 -19.92 -5.55 -8.62
N LEU A 17 -20.91 -4.67 -8.51
CA LEU A 17 -20.71 -3.32 -7.97
C LEU A 17 -20.19 -3.37 -6.55
N LYS A 18 -20.81 -4.19 -5.67
CA LYS A 18 -20.31 -4.37 -4.29
C LYS A 18 -18.89 -4.89 -4.26
N ALA A 19 -18.55 -5.89 -5.08
CA ALA A 19 -17.20 -6.41 -5.17
C ALA A 19 -16.19 -5.33 -5.61
N ALA A 20 -16.54 -4.54 -6.63
CA ALA A 20 -15.70 -3.44 -7.11
C ALA A 20 -15.54 -2.32 -6.05
N THR A 21 -16.57 -2.05 -5.26
CA THR A 21 -16.49 -1.10 -4.13
C THR A 21 -15.51 -1.60 -3.07
N GLU A 22 -15.53 -2.90 -2.76
CA GLU A 22 -14.56 -3.46 -1.82
C GLU A 22 -13.14 -3.54 -2.40
N ASP A 23 -12.98 -3.74 -3.72
CA ASP A 23 -11.67 -3.61 -4.38
C ASP A 23 -11.13 -2.17 -4.28
N LEU A 24 -11.98 -1.16 -4.42
CA LEU A 24 -11.62 0.23 -4.20
C LEU A 24 -11.21 0.48 -2.73
N ASN A 25 -11.95 -0.08 -1.77
CA ASN A 25 -11.60 0.02 -0.36
C ASN A 25 -10.23 -0.63 -0.08
N LYS A 26 -9.96 -1.80 -0.68
CA LYS A 26 -8.64 -2.43 -0.61
C LYS A 26 -7.54 -1.54 -1.16
N ALA A 27 -7.75 -0.93 -2.33
CA ALA A 27 -6.77 -0.01 -2.92
C ALA A 27 -6.50 1.20 -2.02
N LYS A 28 -7.53 1.75 -1.36
CA LYS A 28 -7.36 2.80 -0.35
C LYS A 28 -6.53 2.33 0.84
N GLU A 29 -6.77 1.11 1.33
CA GLU A 29 -5.96 0.50 2.40
C GLU A 29 -4.49 0.36 1.99
N ASP A 30 -4.22 -0.14 0.77
CA ASP A 30 -2.87 -0.32 0.24
C ASP A 30 -2.13 1.03 0.13
N ILE A 31 -2.80 2.09 -0.34
CA ILE A 31 -2.25 3.45 -0.39
C ILE A 31 -1.98 3.98 1.02
N SER A 32 -2.90 3.79 1.97
CA SER A 32 -2.71 4.24 3.36
C SER A 32 -1.47 3.61 4.01
N ILE A 33 -1.23 2.31 3.76
CA ILE A 33 -0.01 1.63 4.22
C ILE A 33 1.23 2.25 3.57
N SER A 34 1.19 2.50 2.26
CA SER A 34 2.32 3.10 1.53
C SER A 34 2.64 4.51 2.03
N VAL A 35 1.61 5.34 2.24
CA VAL A 35 1.76 6.69 2.82
C VAL A 35 2.36 6.62 4.22
N THR A 36 1.88 5.71 5.08
CA THR A 36 2.43 5.54 6.44
C THR A 36 3.90 5.11 6.40
N SER A 37 4.26 4.20 5.49
CA SER A 37 5.65 3.76 5.31
C SER A 37 6.54 4.92 4.86
N ALA A 38 6.13 5.67 3.84
CA ALA A 38 6.87 6.83 3.33
C ALA A 38 7.00 7.94 4.40
N TYR A 39 5.94 8.20 5.16
CA TYR A 39 5.98 9.16 6.26
C TYR A 39 7.01 8.78 7.35
N LEU A 40 7.02 7.52 7.78
CA LEU A 40 8.01 7.06 8.77
C LEU A 40 9.43 7.07 8.22
N GLN A 41 9.60 6.83 6.91
CA GLN A 41 10.91 6.96 6.25
C GLN A 41 11.41 8.41 6.25
N ILE A 42 10.51 9.39 6.11
CA ILE A 42 10.86 10.81 6.23
C ILE A 42 11.36 11.11 7.64
N LEU A 43 10.62 10.69 8.67
CA LEU A 43 11.01 10.90 10.06
C LEU A 43 12.37 10.27 10.39
N PHE A 44 12.60 9.06 9.91
CA PHE A 44 13.88 8.38 10.04
C PHE A 44 15.03 9.17 9.38
N ASN A 45 14.85 9.59 8.12
CA ASN A 45 15.87 10.36 7.40
C ASN A 45 16.10 11.75 8.00
N GLU A 46 15.06 12.38 8.54
CA GLU A 46 15.16 13.66 9.27
C GLU A 46 16.06 13.53 10.51
N GLU A 47 15.84 12.47 11.30
CA GLU A 47 16.67 12.22 12.48
C GLU A 47 18.12 11.88 12.10
N LEU A 48 18.33 11.10 11.04
CA LEU A 48 19.69 10.84 10.54
C LEU A 48 20.38 12.11 10.05
N ALA A 49 19.67 13.00 9.38
CA ALA A 49 20.23 14.28 8.94
C ALA A 49 20.64 15.15 10.15
N LYS A 50 19.79 15.23 11.20
CA LYS A 50 20.13 15.91 12.46
C LYS A 50 21.41 15.33 13.10
N VAL A 51 21.50 14.00 13.16
CA VAL A 51 22.69 13.31 13.70
C VAL A 51 23.94 13.65 12.86
N ALA A 52 23.84 13.65 11.52
CA ALA A 52 24.94 13.98 10.64
C ALA A 52 25.40 15.43 10.77
N HIS A 53 24.47 16.40 10.91
CA HIS A 53 24.81 17.80 11.15
C HIS A 53 25.48 18.01 12.51
N ASN A 54 24.96 17.40 13.58
CA ASN A 54 25.61 17.45 14.90
C ASN A 54 27.04 16.89 14.84
N GLN A 55 27.27 15.93 13.95
CA GLN A 55 28.59 15.35 13.77
C GLN A 55 29.56 16.29 13.04
N VAL A 56 29.09 17.08 12.07
CA VAL A 56 29.88 18.15 11.45
C VAL A 56 30.28 19.20 12.49
N GLU A 57 29.36 19.60 13.34
CA GLU A 57 29.64 20.55 14.42
C GLU A 57 30.77 20.03 15.33
N LEU A 58 30.63 18.78 15.81
CA LEU A 58 31.64 18.16 16.66
C LEU A 58 33.01 18.06 15.98
N SER A 59 33.08 17.73 14.71
CA SER A 59 34.36 17.68 13.98
C SER A 59 34.98 19.05 13.73
N ARG A 60 34.16 20.10 13.56
CA ARG A 60 34.64 21.48 13.46
C ARG A 60 35.23 21.95 14.78
N GLU A 61 34.58 21.71 15.91
CA GLU A 61 35.11 21.99 17.22
C GLU A 61 36.49 21.32 17.46
N GLN A 62 36.62 20.05 17.05
CA GLN A 62 37.87 19.32 17.14
C GLN A 62 38.96 19.91 16.23
N LEU A 63 38.61 20.37 15.01
CA LEU A 63 39.54 21.06 14.13
C LEU A 63 40.04 22.36 14.76
N GLU A 64 39.16 23.20 15.31
CA GLU A 64 39.53 24.45 15.99
C GLU A 64 40.49 24.20 17.14
N LEU A 65 40.22 23.16 17.93
CA LEU A 65 41.09 22.76 19.03
C LEU A 65 42.48 22.33 18.54
N LYS A 66 42.56 21.53 17.44
CA LYS A 66 43.84 21.12 16.85
C LYS A 66 44.59 22.29 16.25
N GLU A 67 43.95 23.21 15.60
CA GLU A 67 44.58 24.45 15.09
C GLU A 67 45.13 25.33 16.20
N ALA A 68 44.40 25.44 17.32
CA ALA A 68 44.89 26.15 18.50
C ALA A 68 46.11 25.46 19.15
N TYR A 69 46.09 24.13 19.24
CA TYR A 69 47.27 23.39 19.72
C TYR A 69 48.45 23.48 18.82
N PHE A 70 48.26 23.44 17.50
CA PHE A 70 49.34 23.63 16.52
C PHE A 70 49.99 25.02 16.66
N LYS A 71 49.21 26.09 16.76
CA LYS A 71 49.69 27.45 16.99
C LYS A 71 50.55 27.57 18.26
N ASN A 72 50.25 26.74 19.27
CA ASN A 72 50.99 26.70 20.53
C ASN A 72 52.10 25.62 20.58
N GLY A 73 52.41 25.01 19.45
CA GLY A 73 53.44 23.95 19.35
C GLY A 73 53.14 22.64 20.05
N LYS A 74 51.85 22.41 20.35
CA LYS A 74 51.34 21.21 21.08
C LYS A 74 50.72 20.14 20.16
N ALA A 75 50.54 20.41 18.86
CA ALA A 75 50.07 19.46 17.85
C ALA A 75 50.92 19.57 16.59
N SER A 76 51.00 18.51 15.81
CA SER A 76 51.68 18.51 14.52
C SER A 76 50.77 19.04 13.39
N GLU A 77 51.37 19.53 12.31
CA GLU A 77 50.65 19.96 11.12
C GLU A 77 49.84 18.79 10.50
N ALA A 78 50.33 17.56 10.59
CA ALA A 78 49.67 16.36 10.14
C ALA A 78 48.31 16.15 10.89
N GLU A 79 48.25 16.39 12.21
CA GLU A 79 47.03 16.29 12.99
C GLU A 79 45.97 17.32 12.57
N VAL A 80 46.40 18.52 12.14
CA VAL A 80 45.48 19.55 11.63
C VAL A 80 44.89 19.11 10.28
N TYR A 81 45.74 18.59 9.36
CA TYR A 81 45.25 18.08 8.07
C TYR A 81 44.33 16.88 8.25
N GLU A 82 44.59 15.99 9.17
CA GLU A 82 43.70 14.85 9.53
C GLU A 82 42.37 15.35 10.03
N ALA A 83 42.35 16.35 10.93
CA ALA A 83 41.10 16.95 11.43
C ALA A 83 40.31 17.66 10.31
N ARG A 84 40.99 18.36 9.39
CA ARG A 84 40.33 18.97 8.21
C ARG A 84 39.74 17.94 7.27
N ALA A 85 40.46 16.85 6.99
CA ALA A 85 39.96 15.77 6.17
C ALA A 85 38.71 15.13 6.81
N ARG A 86 38.68 15.05 8.14
CA ARG A 86 37.51 14.54 8.90
C ARG A 86 36.29 15.44 8.78
N VAL A 87 36.46 16.76 8.92
CA VAL A 87 35.36 17.74 8.71
C VAL A 87 34.76 17.57 7.31
N ALA A 88 35.61 17.53 6.28
CA ALA A 88 35.15 17.36 4.90
C ALA A 88 34.39 16.03 4.69
N GLN A 89 34.81 14.95 5.34
CA GLN A 89 34.12 13.66 5.28
C GLN A 89 32.76 13.69 5.98
N ASP A 90 32.66 14.36 7.14
CA ASP A 90 31.41 14.51 7.86
C ASP A 90 30.44 15.44 7.10
N GLU A 91 30.94 16.54 6.48
CA GLU A 91 30.14 17.41 5.61
C GLU A 91 29.58 16.62 4.41
N MET A 92 30.37 15.76 3.77
CA MET A 92 29.88 14.89 2.71
C MET A 92 28.77 13.93 3.22
N SER A 93 28.92 13.41 4.43
CA SER A 93 27.90 12.54 5.06
C SER A 93 26.60 13.30 5.37
N ALA A 94 26.70 14.55 5.82
CA ALA A 94 25.56 15.43 6.06
C ALA A 94 24.80 15.75 4.77
N VAL A 95 25.52 16.11 3.70
CA VAL A 95 24.91 16.33 2.37
C VAL A 95 24.17 15.08 1.87
N GLN A 96 24.75 13.89 2.08
CA GLN A 96 24.08 12.64 1.70
C GLN A 96 22.82 12.39 2.54
N ALA A 97 22.84 12.67 3.84
CA ALA A 97 21.69 12.53 4.71
C ALA A 97 20.58 13.53 4.34
N ASP A 98 20.91 14.79 4.06
CA ASP A 98 19.98 15.79 3.57
C ASP A 98 19.35 15.37 2.24
N ASN A 99 20.15 14.86 1.31
CA ASN A 99 19.64 14.34 0.03
C ASN A 99 18.66 13.18 0.25
N ASN A 100 18.96 12.24 1.14
CA ASN A 100 18.07 11.13 1.46
C ASN A 100 16.75 11.64 2.08
N TYR A 101 16.79 12.66 2.93
CA TYR A 101 15.60 13.32 3.48
C TYR A 101 14.75 13.96 2.37
N GLN A 102 15.38 14.71 1.46
CA GLN A 102 14.68 15.33 0.32
C GLN A 102 14.04 14.29 -0.62
N LEU A 103 14.74 13.18 -0.88
CA LEU A 103 14.20 12.10 -1.70
C LEU A 103 12.99 11.43 -1.01
N ALA A 104 13.01 11.27 0.30
CA ALA A 104 11.86 10.73 1.04
C ALA A 104 10.66 11.70 1.01
N LEU A 105 10.88 13.00 1.12
CA LEU A 105 9.83 14.02 0.93
C LEU A 105 9.24 13.96 -0.49
N LEU A 106 10.10 13.81 -1.51
CA LEU A 106 9.67 13.66 -2.90
C LEU A 106 8.80 12.41 -3.08
N GLU A 107 9.18 11.27 -2.52
CA GLU A 107 8.42 10.03 -2.59
C GLU A 107 7.02 10.20 -1.99
N LEU A 108 6.91 10.78 -0.79
CA LEU A 108 5.60 11.03 -0.17
C LEU A 108 4.79 12.06 -0.97
N SER A 109 5.41 13.12 -1.48
CA SER A 109 4.72 14.12 -2.30
C SER A 109 4.11 13.51 -3.57
N GLN A 110 4.81 12.57 -4.21
CA GLN A 110 4.31 11.82 -5.37
C GLN A 110 3.14 10.89 -4.99
N LEU A 111 3.21 10.21 -3.84
CA LEU A 111 2.09 9.38 -3.35
C LEU A 111 0.84 10.22 -3.05
N LEU A 112 1.01 11.50 -2.70
CA LEU A 112 -0.06 12.46 -2.46
C LEU A 112 -0.46 13.24 -3.73
N GLU A 113 0.12 12.91 -4.88
CA GLU A 113 -0.09 13.60 -6.17
C GLU A 113 0.17 15.13 -6.11
N LEU A 114 1.11 15.55 -5.26
CA LEU A 114 1.53 16.95 -5.20
C LEU A 114 2.45 17.28 -6.38
N PRO A 115 2.33 18.47 -6.99
CA PRO A 115 3.11 18.83 -8.18
C PRO A 115 4.61 18.98 -7.88
N THR A 116 4.97 19.38 -6.67
CA THR A 116 6.36 19.56 -6.21
C THR A 116 6.44 19.33 -4.70
N PRO A 117 7.58 18.91 -4.14
CA PRO A 117 7.80 18.82 -2.71
C PRO A 117 8.11 20.20 -2.08
N ASP A 118 8.23 21.29 -2.86
CA ASP A 118 8.61 22.60 -2.37
C ASP A 118 7.57 23.14 -1.37
N GLY A 119 8.03 23.50 -0.18
CA GLY A 119 7.15 23.93 0.91
C GLY A 119 6.34 22.83 1.59
N PHE A 120 6.54 21.56 1.18
CA PHE A 120 5.96 20.40 1.82
C PHE A 120 6.87 19.92 2.96
N GLY A 121 6.30 19.67 4.09
CA GLY A 121 6.98 19.12 5.26
C GLY A 121 6.03 18.29 6.09
N VAL A 122 6.57 17.41 6.92
CA VAL A 122 5.82 16.59 7.84
C VAL A 122 6.02 17.06 9.27
N VAL A 123 4.98 16.92 10.10
CA VAL A 123 5.08 17.18 11.54
C VAL A 123 5.57 15.90 12.21
N SER A 124 6.63 16.00 13.00
CA SER A 124 7.10 14.86 13.80
C SER A 124 6.16 14.67 15.00
N PRO A 125 5.46 13.52 15.12
CA PRO A 125 4.61 13.27 16.26
C PRO A 125 5.47 13.01 17.50
N ARG A 126 4.93 13.30 18.67
CA ARG A 126 5.54 12.82 19.92
C ARG A 126 5.25 11.32 20.05
N VAL A 127 6.20 10.51 19.67
CA VAL A 127 6.10 9.06 19.84
C VAL A 127 6.56 8.74 21.26
N GLU A 128 5.63 8.36 22.11
CA GLU A 128 5.96 7.77 23.40
C GLU A 128 6.50 6.34 23.18
N ASP A 129 7.59 6.02 23.88
CA ASP A 129 8.21 4.68 23.82
C ASP A 129 7.37 3.69 24.67
N ASP A 130 6.08 3.56 24.31
CA ASP A 130 5.16 2.66 25.00
C ASP A 130 5.13 1.28 24.29
N PHE A 131 5.66 0.27 24.98
CA PHE A 131 5.64 -1.10 24.52
C PHE A 131 4.30 -1.74 24.88
N THR A 132 3.30 -1.59 23.98
CA THR A 132 2.00 -2.22 24.16
C THR A 132 2.05 -3.70 23.93
N LEU A 133 1.26 -4.46 24.71
CA LEU A 133 1.16 -5.91 24.53
C LEU A 133 0.54 -6.23 23.18
N LEU A 134 1.26 -6.98 22.34
CA LEU A 134 0.78 -7.38 21.03
C LEU A 134 -0.36 -8.41 21.15
N SER A 135 -1.46 -8.19 20.44
CA SER A 135 -2.57 -9.15 20.36
C SER A 135 -2.14 -10.40 19.59
N LEU A 136 -2.66 -11.56 19.95
CA LEU A 136 -2.35 -12.82 19.26
C LEU A 136 -2.88 -12.83 17.82
N PRO A 137 -2.20 -13.50 16.88
CA PRO A 137 -2.60 -13.57 15.48
C PRO A 137 -4.03 -14.09 15.27
N GLU A 138 -4.46 -15.04 16.09
CA GLU A 138 -5.79 -15.65 16.05
C GLU A 138 -6.91 -14.62 16.34
N ASP A 139 -6.68 -13.76 17.34
CA ASP A 139 -7.63 -12.71 17.74
C ASP A 139 -7.75 -11.62 16.66
N ILE A 140 -6.60 -11.24 16.10
CA ILE A 140 -6.54 -10.28 15.00
C ILE A 140 -7.27 -10.84 13.77
N TYR A 141 -7.01 -12.11 13.43
CA TYR A 141 -7.63 -12.76 12.29
C TYR A 141 -9.14 -12.89 12.43
N ALA A 142 -9.63 -13.22 13.63
CA ALA A 142 -11.08 -13.34 13.89
C ALA A 142 -11.84 -12.03 13.57
N GLN A 143 -11.21 -10.88 13.82
CA GLN A 143 -11.77 -9.56 13.48
C GLN A 143 -11.55 -9.23 12.00
N ALA A 144 -10.32 -9.46 11.49
CA ALA A 144 -9.93 -9.12 10.13
C ALA A 144 -10.77 -9.85 9.07
N VAL A 145 -11.05 -11.14 9.25
CA VAL A 145 -11.80 -11.96 8.28
C VAL A 145 -13.21 -11.43 8.03
N LEU A 146 -13.82 -10.76 9.01
CA LEU A 146 -15.15 -10.16 8.91
C LEU A 146 -15.13 -8.78 8.23
N ASN A 147 -14.04 -8.05 8.36
CA ASN A 147 -13.97 -6.63 8.01
C ASN A 147 -13.14 -6.34 6.76
N LYS A 148 -12.13 -7.18 6.44
CA LYS A 148 -11.20 -6.90 5.33
C LYS A 148 -11.89 -6.86 3.98
N PRO A 149 -11.70 -5.76 3.21
CA PRO A 149 -12.31 -5.56 1.90
C PRO A 149 -12.00 -6.69 0.91
N SER A 150 -10.79 -7.23 0.93
CA SER A 150 -10.38 -8.34 0.05
C SER A 150 -11.24 -9.60 0.24
N ILE A 151 -11.60 -9.92 1.48
CA ILE A 151 -12.47 -11.06 1.82
C ILE A 151 -13.91 -10.78 1.40
N LYS A 152 -14.43 -9.57 1.69
CA LYS A 152 -15.78 -9.15 1.26
C LYS A 152 -15.93 -9.17 -0.26
N ALA A 153 -14.94 -8.67 -1.00
CA ALA A 153 -14.94 -8.72 -2.46
C ALA A 153 -15.00 -10.16 -2.98
N ALA A 154 -14.21 -11.07 -2.42
CA ALA A 154 -14.23 -12.49 -2.77
C ALA A 154 -15.58 -13.15 -2.45
N GLN A 155 -16.23 -12.80 -1.32
CA GLN A 155 -17.57 -13.28 -0.96
C GLN A 155 -18.62 -12.80 -1.97
N PHE A 156 -18.64 -11.52 -2.34
CA PHE A 156 -19.58 -11.00 -3.34
C PHE A 156 -19.39 -11.65 -4.72
N ARG A 157 -18.14 -11.94 -5.12
CA ARG A 157 -17.86 -12.69 -6.35
C ARG A 157 -18.39 -14.13 -6.29
N LEU A 158 -18.27 -14.79 -5.16
CA LEU A 158 -18.83 -16.14 -4.96
C LEU A 158 -20.36 -16.13 -5.00
N GLU A 159 -21.01 -15.14 -4.38
CA GLU A 159 -22.46 -14.95 -4.48
C GLU A 159 -22.90 -14.66 -5.92
N GLY A 160 -22.11 -13.85 -6.66
CA GLY A 160 -22.34 -13.54 -8.06
C GLY A 160 -22.29 -14.81 -8.93
N ALA A 161 -21.36 -15.73 -8.65
CA ALA A 161 -21.27 -17.00 -9.33
C ALA A 161 -22.51 -17.88 -9.11
N ALA A 162 -23.16 -17.80 -7.94
CA ALA A 162 -24.44 -18.47 -7.72
C ALA A 162 -25.57 -17.87 -8.60
N LYS A 163 -25.55 -16.55 -8.86
CA LYS A 163 -26.47 -15.91 -9.82
C LYS A 163 -26.17 -16.34 -11.27
N ASN A 164 -24.88 -16.50 -11.63
CA ASN A 164 -24.48 -17.01 -12.94
C ASN A 164 -25.05 -18.42 -13.21
N ILE A 165 -25.12 -19.30 -12.21
CA ILE A 165 -25.79 -20.59 -12.36
C ILE A 165 -27.27 -20.41 -12.72
N ARG A 166 -27.98 -19.48 -12.03
CA ARG A 166 -29.40 -19.19 -12.32
C ARG A 166 -29.58 -18.58 -13.71
N ILE A 167 -28.67 -17.72 -14.14
CA ILE A 167 -28.64 -17.15 -15.49
C ILE A 167 -28.44 -18.26 -16.54
N ALA A 168 -27.51 -19.19 -16.34
CA ALA A 168 -27.33 -20.31 -17.22
C ALA A 168 -28.57 -21.23 -17.28
N GLN A 169 -29.21 -21.47 -16.14
CA GLN A 169 -30.44 -22.26 -16.04
C GLN A 169 -31.63 -21.60 -16.76
N SER A 170 -31.61 -20.25 -16.90
CA SER A 170 -32.73 -19.53 -17.56
C SER A 170 -32.99 -20.00 -19.00
N SER A 171 -31.98 -20.55 -19.67
CA SER A 171 -32.10 -21.07 -21.03
C SER A 171 -32.86 -22.40 -21.12
N TRP A 172 -33.28 -23.04 -20.01
CA TRP A 172 -34.19 -24.18 -19.98
C TRP A 172 -35.67 -23.75 -19.97
N TYR A 173 -35.97 -22.50 -19.65
CA TYR A 173 -37.34 -22.02 -19.55
C TYR A 173 -37.83 -21.47 -20.88
N PRO A 174 -39.16 -21.52 -21.12
CA PRO A 174 -39.77 -20.83 -22.26
C PRO A 174 -39.45 -19.33 -22.24
N GLN A 175 -39.31 -18.77 -23.43
CA GLN A 175 -39.10 -17.32 -23.62
C GLN A 175 -40.32 -16.75 -24.33
N LEU A 176 -40.90 -15.70 -23.77
CA LEU A 176 -41.99 -14.93 -24.35
C LEU A 176 -41.49 -13.52 -24.67
N ASN A 177 -41.53 -13.21 -25.97
CA ASN A 177 -41.19 -11.90 -26.47
C ASN A 177 -42.45 -11.19 -26.98
N PHE A 178 -42.55 -9.92 -26.70
CA PHE A 178 -43.54 -9.02 -27.26
C PHE A 178 -42.81 -7.96 -28.06
N SER A 179 -43.24 -7.76 -29.29
CA SER A 179 -42.75 -6.66 -30.16
C SER A 179 -43.93 -5.90 -30.76
N ALA A 180 -43.79 -4.60 -30.78
CA ALA A 180 -44.73 -3.68 -31.43
C ALA A 180 -43.90 -2.76 -32.29
N GLY A 181 -44.41 -2.47 -33.46
CA GLY A 181 -43.74 -1.55 -34.37
C GLY A 181 -44.74 -0.87 -35.33
N ILE A 182 -44.28 0.22 -35.85
CA ILE A 182 -44.88 0.95 -36.93
C ILE A 182 -43.86 1.05 -38.07
N GLY A 183 -44.31 0.95 -39.29
CA GLY A 183 -43.42 1.02 -40.44
C GLY A 183 -44.17 1.53 -41.68
N THR A 184 -43.42 2.07 -42.58
CA THR A 184 -43.84 2.34 -43.96
C THR A 184 -42.64 2.15 -44.86
N ASN A 185 -42.87 1.92 -46.14
CA ASN A 185 -41.80 1.77 -47.11
C ASN A 185 -42.13 2.55 -48.37
N TYR A 186 -41.10 3.15 -48.98
CA TYR A 186 -41.14 3.77 -50.27
C TYR A 186 -40.27 2.96 -51.27
N TYR A 187 -40.76 2.76 -52.44
CA TYR A 187 -40.03 2.14 -53.55
C TYR A 187 -40.28 2.86 -54.86
N ASN A 188 -39.28 2.84 -55.72
CA ASN A 188 -39.38 3.36 -57.08
C ASN A 188 -38.81 2.30 -58.02
N ILE A 189 -39.66 1.78 -58.91
CA ILE A 189 -39.32 0.76 -59.89
C ILE A 189 -39.08 1.41 -61.22
N SER A 190 -37.89 1.27 -61.78
CA SER A 190 -37.56 1.82 -63.10
C SER A 190 -38.41 1.18 -64.22
N GLY A 191 -38.95 2.04 -65.12
CA GLY A 191 -39.77 1.56 -66.23
C GLY A 191 -41.24 1.35 -65.90
N VAL A 192 -41.72 1.67 -64.70
CA VAL A 192 -43.12 1.59 -64.30
C VAL A 192 -43.56 2.94 -63.69
N GLU A 193 -44.82 3.30 -63.89
CA GLU A 193 -45.36 4.48 -63.20
C GLU A 193 -45.52 4.17 -61.72
N ASN A 194 -44.79 4.93 -60.92
CA ASN A 194 -44.78 4.74 -59.47
C ASN A 194 -45.69 5.76 -58.79
N ALA A 195 -46.39 5.35 -57.75
CA ALA A 195 -47.12 6.30 -56.88
C ALA A 195 -46.19 7.29 -56.21
N SER A 196 -46.69 8.52 -55.94
CA SER A 196 -45.90 9.55 -55.27
C SER A 196 -45.43 9.12 -53.88
N PHE A 197 -44.36 9.69 -53.38
CA PHE A 197 -43.84 9.44 -52.02
C PHE A 197 -44.94 9.58 -50.94
N SER A 198 -45.71 10.67 -51.00
CA SER A 198 -46.78 10.90 -50.03
C SER A 198 -47.85 9.82 -50.06
N SER A 199 -48.24 9.39 -51.31
CA SER A 199 -49.23 8.32 -51.47
C SER A 199 -48.70 6.99 -50.90
N GLN A 200 -47.46 6.62 -51.27
CA GLN A 200 -46.84 5.38 -50.75
C GLN A 200 -46.63 5.42 -49.23
N TRP A 201 -46.26 6.60 -48.67
CA TRP A 201 -46.10 6.75 -47.24
C TRP A 201 -47.37 6.41 -46.46
N HIS A 202 -48.53 6.87 -46.94
CA HIS A 202 -49.81 6.60 -46.30
C HIS A 202 -50.33 5.18 -46.60
N GLN A 203 -50.21 4.74 -47.82
CA GLN A 203 -50.75 3.44 -48.26
C GLN A 203 -49.95 2.25 -47.68
N ASN A 204 -48.63 2.41 -47.57
CA ASN A 204 -47.75 1.37 -47.05
C ASN A 204 -47.60 1.41 -45.52
N PHE A 205 -48.27 2.36 -44.86
CA PHE A 205 -48.21 2.47 -43.40
C PHE A 205 -48.84 1.27 -42.73
N ASN A 206 -48.05 0.56 -41.95
CA ASN A 206 -48.48 -0.60 -41.20
C ASN A 206 -48.14 -0.49 -39.72
N LYS A 207 -48.94 -1.15 -38.90
CA LYS A 207 -48.78 -1.31 -37.45
C LYS A 207 -48.83 -2.80 -37.18
N TYR A 208 -47.88 -3.27 -36.38
CA TYR A 208 -47.90 -4.68 -35.99
C TYR A 208 -47.71 -4.86 -34.48
N LEU A 209 -48.37 -5.85 -33.95
CA LEU A 209 -48.18 -6.41 -32.61
C LEU A 209 -47.87 -7.88 -32.76
N GLN A 210 -46.77 -8.32 -32.17
CA GLN A 210 -46.33 -9.71 -32.28
C GLN A 210 -46.00 -10.27 -30.93
N PHE A 211 -46.55 -11.45 -30.62
CA PHE A 211 -46.18 -12.28 -29.50
C PHE A 211 -45.44 -13.52 -30.04
N SER A 212 -44.24 -13.76 -29.51
CA SER A 212 -43.44 -14.94 -29.89
C SER A 212 -43.10 -15.73 -28.62
N LEU A 213 -43.56 -17.00 -28.57
CA LEU A 213 -43.24 -17.96 -27.54
C LEU A 213 -42.24 -18.97 -28.13
N SER A 214 -41.04 -19.01 -27.53
CA SER A 214 -39.97 -19.98 -27.91
C SER A 214 -39.77 -20.96 -26.75
N ILE A 215 -39.96 -22.25 -27.00
CA ILE A 215 -39.78 -23.34 -26.03
C ILE A 215 -38.59 -24.19 -26.51
N PRO A 216 -37.45 -24.19 -25.81
CA PRO A 216 -36.28 -24.99 -26.19
C PRO A 216 -36.52 -26.47 -25.81
N LEU A 217 -36.74 -27.32 -26.80
CA LEU A 217 -36.88 -28.77 -26.59
C LEU A 217 -35.55 -29.50 -26.57
N PHE A 218 -34.65 -29.15 -27.49
CA PHE A 218 -33.31 -29.72 -27.61
C PHE A 218 -32.33 -28.69 -28.16
N ASN A 219 -31.20 -28.47 -27.48
CA ASN A 219 -30.17 -27.50 -27.84
C ASN A 219 -28.75 -28.12 -27.86
N ARG A 220 -28.64 -29.36 -28.26
CA ARG A 220 -27.35 -30.08 -28.34
C ARG A 220 -26.56 -30.06 -27.02
N PHE A 221 -27.24 -30.12 -25.87
CA PHE A 221 -26.69 -30.04 -24.51
C PHE A 221 -26.00 -28.72 -24.16
N ASP A 222 -26.14 -27.66 -24.97
CA ASP A 222 -25.50 -26.36 -24.72
C ASP A 222 -25.84 -25.82 -23.34
N THR A 223 -27.14 -25.72 -22.97
CA THR A 223 -27.56 -25.24 -21.64
C THR A 223 -27.03 -26.12 -20.52
N ARG A 224 -27.04 -27.47 -20.71
CA ARG A 224 -26.49 -28.39 -19.70
C ARG A 224 -25.00 -28.12 -19.46
N ASN A 225 -24.22 -27.88 -20.51
CA ASN A 225 -22.81 -27.60 -20.42
C ASN A 225 -22.55 -26.20 -19.78
N LYS A 226 -23.33 -25.19 -20.16
CA LYS A 226 -23.27 -23.85 -19.53
C LYS A 226 -23.50 -23.91 -18.03
N VAL A 227 -24.52 -24.68 -17.57
CA VAL A 227 -24.81 -24.86 -16.14
C VAL A 227 -23.69 -25.63 -15.46
N LYS A 228 -23.12 -26.68 -16.07
CA LYS A 228 -21.97 -27.40 -15.52
C LYS A 228 -20.77 -26.46 -15.35
N ASN A 229 -20.45 -25.70 -16.39
CA ASN A 229 -19.35 -24.73 -16.34
C ASN A 229 -19.57 -23.66 -15.26
N ALA A 230 -20.77 -23.10 -15.14
CA ALA A 230 -21.10 -22.15 -14.11
C ALA A 230 -20.95 -22.74 -12.67
N ARG A 231 -21.28 -24.01 -12.48
CA ARG A 231 -21.06 -24.72 -11.20
C ARG A 231 -19.57 -24.89 -10.90
N ILE A 232 -18.78 -25.31 -11.90
CA ILE A 232 -17.32 -25.43 -11.75
C ILE A 232 -16.71 -24.08 -11.38
N GLN A 233 -17.12 -23.00 -12.05
CA GLN A 233 -16.66 -21.63 -11.73
C GLN A 233 -17.03 -21.21 -10.30
N ARG A 234 -18.25 -21.53 -9.84
CA ARG A 234 -18.62 -21.28 -8.44
C ARG A 234 -17.72 -22.05 -7.46
N THR A 235 -17.43 -23.32 -7.76
CA THR A 235 -16.51 -24.13 -6.94
C THR A 235 -15.10 -23.54 -6.94
N ALA A 236 -14.58 -23.12 -8.09
CA ALA A 236 -13.28 -22.47 -8.18
C ALA A 236 -13.23 -21.18 -7.34
N LEU A 237 -14.29 -20.36 -7.38
CA LEU A 237 -14.37 -19.14 -6.55
C LEU A 237 -14.53 -19.43 -5.06
N SER A 238 -15.16 -20.57 -4.67
CA SER A 238 -15.19 -20.97 -3.26
C SER A 238 -13.80 -21.33 -2.74
N TRP A 239 -13.02 -22.05 -3.53
CA TRP A 239 -11.62 -22.32 -3.18
C TRP A 239 -10.75 -21.07 -3.16
N LYS A 240 -11.01 -20.11 -4.07
CA LYS A 240 -10.32 -18.83 -4.09
C LYS A 240 -10.60 -17.99 -2.84
N LEU A 241 -11.84 -18.03 -2.33
CA LEU A 241 -12.20 -17.40 -1.05
C LEU A 241 -11.43 -18.04 0.11
N GLU A 242 -11.38 -19.37 0.19
CA GLU A 242 -10.63 -20.06 1.25
C GLU A 242 -9.11 -19.80 1.13
N GLU A 243 -8.57 -19.75 -0.09
CA GLU A 243 -7.18 -19.33 -0.33
C GLU A 243 -6.93 -17.90 0.18
N SER A 244 -7.84 -16.95 -0.11
CA SER A 244 -7.73 -15.56 0.36
C SER A 244 -7.76 -15.47 1.89
N LYS A 245 -8.59 -16.26 2.57
CA LYS A 245 -8.62 -16.33 4.04
C LYS A 245 -7.32 -16.87 4.61
N LYS A 246 -6.76 -17.93 4.01
CA LYS A 246 -5.47 -18.50 4.43
C LYS A 246 -4.32 -17.51 4.18
N ALA A 247 -4.35 -16.79 3.07
CA ALA A 247 -3.36 -15.74 2.77
C ALA A 247 -3.43 -14.63 3.82
N LEU A 248 -4.61 -14.13 4.14
CA LEU A 248 -4.82 -13.13 5.19
C LEU A 248 -4.28 -13.60 6.55
N PHE A 249 -4.56 -14.85 6.94
CA PHE A 249 -4.04 -15.39 8.20
C PHE A 249 -2.51 -15.45 8.21
N LYS A 250 -1.91 -15.90 7.10
CA LYS A 250 -0.46 -15.92 6.94
C LYS A 250 0.15 -14.51 7.03
N GLU A 251 -0.46 -13.52 6.37
CA GLU A 251 -0.02 -12.12 6.42
C GLU A 251 -0.05 -11.58 7.86
N ILE A 252 -1.12 -11.85 8.61
CA ILE A 252 -1.24 -11.46 10.03
C ILE A 252 -0.18 -12.14 10.89
N GLN A 253 0.06 -13.44 10.71
CA GLN A 253 1.13 -14.15 11.41
C GLN A 253 2.51 -13.55 11.11
N GLN A 254 2.79 -13.27 9.84
CA GLN A 254 4.04 -12.63 9.44
C GLN A 254 4.19 -11.23 10.05
N ALA A 255 3.11 -10.42 10.04
CA ALA A 255 3.11 -9.10 10.66
C ALA A 255 3.39 -9.20 12.18
N TYR A 256 2.78 -10.17 12.87
CA TYR A 256 3.00 -10.41 14.29
C TYR A 256 4.45 -10.77 14.60
N TYR A 257 5.01 -11.77 13.91
CA TYR A 257 6.41 -12.16 14.15
C TYR A 257 7.39 -11.04 13.80
N ASN A 258 7.10 -10.27 12.75
CA ASN A 258 7.91 -9.11 12.41
C ASN A 258 7.83 -8.02 13.49
N ALA A 259 6.67 -7.79 14.10
CA ALA A 259 6.51 -6.82 15.18
C ALA A 259 7.26 -7.26 16.46
N VAL A 260 7.18 -8.55 16.83
CA VAL A 260 7.96 -9.12 17.96
C VAL A 260 9.46 -9.00 17.73
N ALA A 261 9.91 -9.30 16.51
CA ALA A 261 11.33 -9.17 16.17
C ALA A 261 11.79 -7.70 16.18
N ALA A 262 10.96 -6.77 15.66
CA ALA A 262 11.26 -5.34 15.64
C ALA A 262 11.31 -4.77 17.07
N GLU A 263 10.40 -5.18 17.96
CA GLU A 263 10.42 -4.79 19.37
C GLU A 263 11.74 -5.23 20.05
N SER A 264 12.12 -6.50 19.87
CA SER A 264 13.35 -7.03 20.45
C SER A 264 14.60 -6.33 19.88
N LYS A 265 14.60 -6.05 18.57
CA LYS A 265 15.67 -5.31 17.89
C LYS A 265 15.78 -3.89 18.44
N TYR A 266 14.66 -3.18 18.60
CA TYR A 266 14.64 -1.81 19.13
C TYR A 266 15.18 -1.79 20.58
N LYS A 267 14.69 -2.66 21.46
CA LYS A 267 15.20 -2.77 22.85
C LYS A 267 16.71 -3.02 22.90
N SER A 268 17.20 -3.95 22.09
CA SER A 268 18.63 -4.29 22.04
C SER A 268 19.47 -3.15 21.46
N SER A 269 19.00 -2.49 20.39
CA SER A 269 19.73 -1.37 19.79
C SER A 269 19.76 -0.14 20.69
N ASN A 270 18.70 0.12 21.45
CA ASN A 270 18.68 1.18 22.46
C ASN A 270 19.75 0.94 23.53
N THR A 271 19.79 -0.27 24.11
CA THR A 271 20.82 -0.63 25.09
C THR A 271 22.24 -0.53 24.51
N ALA A 272 22.44 -0.93 23.23
CA ALA A 272 23.72 -0.80 22.56
C ALA A 272 24.13 0.66 22.35
N THR A 273 23.15 1.52 22.03
CA THR A 273 23.38 2.95 21.85
C THR A 273 23.79 3.60 23.15
N ASP A 274 23.08 3.34 24.26
CA ASP A 274 23.42 3.88 25.59
C ASP A 274 24.85 3.48 26.01
N ALA A 275 25.22 2.21 25.82
CA ALA A 275 26.54 1.70 26.13
C ALA A 275 27.64 2.32 25.24
N SER A 276 27.40 2.46 23.94
CA SER A 276 28.35 3.06 23.01
C SER A 276 28.52 4.56 23.22
N GLU A 277 27.45 5.27 23.59
CA GLU A 277 27.48 6.68 23.95
C GLU A 277 28.35 6.90 25.20
N ALA A 278 28.13 6.10 26.24
CA ALA A 278 28.95 6.14 27.46
C ALA A 278 30.44 5.87 27.15
N SER A 279 30.71 4.87 26.29
CA SER A 279 32.08 4.54 25.85
C SER A 279 32.71 5.70 25.07
N PHE A 280 31.99 6.30 24.14
CA PHE A 280 32.45 7.43 23.35
C PHE A 280 32.75 8.64 24.26
N ARG A 281 31.87 8.96 25.20
CA ARG A 281 32.08 10.05 26.16
C ARG A 281 33.38 9.85 26.96
N LEU A 282 33.59 8.67 27.53
CA LEU A 282 34.82 8.34 28.26
C LEU A 282 36.07 8.43 27.38
N MET A 283 35.96 7.96 26.12
CA MET A 283 37.07 8.02 25.18
C MET A 283 37.38 9.45 24.74
N SER A 284 36.34 10.28 24.58
CA SER A 284 36.48 11.73 24.30
C SER A 284 37.22 12.46 25.42
N GLU A 285 36.88 12.18 26.68
CA GLU A 285 37.59 12.72 27.84
C GLU A 285 39.05 12.27 27.90
N LYS A 286 39.35 10.98 27.62
CA LYS A 286 40.71 10.48 27.55
C LYS A 286 41.51 11.14 26.44
N TYR A 287 40.91 11.29 25.27
CA TYR A 287 41.54 11.95 24.12
C TYR A 287 41.85 13.40 24.38
N ALA A 288 40.92 14.17 24.97
CA ALA A 288 41.10 15.56 25.36
C ALA A 288 42.25 15.74 26.38
N ASN A 289 42.47 14.73 27.25
CA ASN A 289 43.55 14.72 28.27
C ASN A 289 44.87 14.08 27.76
N GLY A 290 44.97 13.75 26.45
CA GLY A 290 46.14 13.12 25.86
C GLY A 290 46.40 11.67 26.30
N LYS A 291 45.39 10.99 26.86
CA LYS A 291 45.45 9.60 27.39
C LYS A 291 44.89 8.55 26.39
N ALA A 292 44.41 8.98 25.24
CA ALA A 292 43.99 8.15 24.11
C ALA A 292 44.53 8.72 22.81
N ASN A 293 44.72 7.89 21.82
CA ASN A 293 45.12 8.31 20.49
C ASN A 293 43.90 8.63 19.58
N ALA A 294 44.14 9.24 18.41
CA ALA A 294 43.09 9.62 17.47
C ALA A 294 42.34 8.43 16.91
N THR A 295 43.00 7.27 16.74
CA THR A 295 42.37 6.05 16.23
C THR A 295 41.35 5.53 17.20
N GLU A 296 41.69 5.39 18.50
CA GLU A 296 40.77 4.93 19.55
C GLU A 296 39.56 5.85 19.70
N TYR A 297 39.77 7.16 19.63
CA TYR A 297 38.69 8.15 19.63
C TYR A 297 37.75 7.97 18.42
N ASN A 298 38.32 7.85 17.20
CA ASN A 298 37.55 7.72 15.97
C ASN A 298 36.81 6.36 15.90
N GLU A 299 37.36 5.28 16.44
CA GLU A 299 36.70 3.98 16.57
C GLU A 299 35.48 4.07 17.49
N ALA A 300 35.64 4.63 18.70
CA ALA A 300 34.56 4.81 19.64
C ALA A 300 33.41 5.68 19.06
N ARG A 301 33.81 6.77 18.39
CA ARG A 301 32.88 7.65 17.69
C ARG A 301 32.09 6.96 16.59
N THR A 302 32.80 6.25 15.72
CA THR A 302 32.18 5.53 14.59
C THR A 302 31.23 4.46 15.09
N ASN A 303 31.59 3.74 16.16
CA ASN A 303 30.73 2.76 16.77
C ASN A 303 29.47 3.38 17.37
N TRP A 304 29.57 4.50 18.08
CA TRP A 304 28.43 5.23 18.62
C TRP A 304 27.50 5.71 17.49
N MET A 305 28.03 6.33 16.44
CA MET A 305 27.26 6.77 15.27
C MET A 305 26.48 5.63 14.60
N LYS A 306 27.14 4.47 14.46
CA LYS A 306 26.51 3.27 13.92
C LYS A 306 25.34 2.81 14.78
N THR A 307 25.56 2.72 16.11
CA THR A 307 24.50 2.25 17.02
C THR A 307 23.32 3.22 17.07
N VAL A 308 23.55 4.55 17.00
CA VAL A 308 22.48 5.57 16.87
C VAL A 308 21.66 5.34 15.59
N SER A 309 22.33 5.15 14.44
CA SER A 309 21.63 4.87 13.18
C SER A 309 20.83 3.57 13.25
N ASP A 310 21.42 2.50 13.80
CA ASP A 310 20.77 1.20 13.97
C ASP A 310 19.54 1.28 14.91
N MET A 311 19.64 2.08 15.98
CA MET A 311 18.56 2.33 16.94
C MET A 311 17.42 3.13 16.29
N LEU A 312 17.72 4.21 15.57
CA LEU A 312 16.71 5.00 14.87
C LEU A 312 15.96 4.14 13.84
N GLN A 313 16.69 3.34 13.07
CA GLN A 313 16.06 2.44 12.12
C GLN A 313 15.17 1.41 12.82
N ALA A 314 15.64 0.81 13.93
CA ALA A 314 14.86 -0.14 14.70
C ALA A 314 13.61 0.49 15.33
N LYS A 315 13.70 1.74 15.80
CA LYS A 315 12.58 2.51 16.34
C LYS A 315 11.46 2.67 15.32
N TYR A 316 11.79 3.20 14.15
CA TYR A 316 10.78 3.45 13.11
C TYR A 316 10.24 2.16 12.46
N ASP A 317 11.07 1.10 12.36
CA ASP A 317 10.58 -0.22 11.94
C ASP A 317 9.60 -0.82 12.97
N TYR A 318 9.90 -0.72 14.28
CA TYR A 318 8.98 -1.15 15.33
C TYR A 318 7.65 -0.39 15.27
N LEU A 319 7.67 0.93 15.16
CA LEU A 319 6.47 1.76 15.03
C LEU A 319 5.63 1.35 13.81
N PHE A 320 6.26 1.15 12.66
CA PHE A 320 5.59 0.69 11.47
C PHE A 320 4.91 -0.66 11.67
N ARG A 321 5.64 -1.64 12.23
CA ARG A 321 5.14 -3.02 12.44
C ARG A 321 3.97 -3.07 13.41
N THR A 322 4.00 -2.29 14.48
CA THR A 322 2.88 -2.22 15.44
C THR A 322 1.65 -1.57 14.82
N LYS A 323 1.80 -0.49 14.07
CA LYS A 323 0.69 0.16 13.35
C LYS A 323 0.09 -0.76 12.26
N ILE A 324 0.89 -1.59 11.60
CA ILE A 324 0.37 -2.60 10.67
C ILE A 324 -0.50 -3.65 11.39
N LEU A 325 -0.13 -4.08 12.60
CA LEU A 325 -0.98 -4.99 13.38
C LEU A 325 -2.31 -4.33 13.78
N ASP A 326 -2.27 -3.06 14.20
CA ASP A 326 -3.49 -2.30 14.53
C ASP A 326 -4.39 -2.13 13.32
N PHE A 327 -3.80 -1.89 12.15
CA PHE A 327 -4.52 -1.84 10.88
C PHE A 327 -5.25 -3.16 10.55
N TYR A 328 -4.64 -4.32 10.84
CA TYR A 328 -5.34 -5.60 10.68
C TYR A 328 -6.49 -5.78 11.68
N LYS A 329 -6.44 -5.16 12.85
CA LYS A 329 -7.57 -5.08 13.80
C LYS A 329 -8.70 -4.14 13.32
N GLY A 330 -8.45 -3.34 12.29
CA GLY A 330 -9.39 -2.33 11.78
C GLY A 330 -9.25 -0.96 12.43
N VAL A 331 -8.18 -0.72 13.18
CA VAL A 331 -7.84 0.61 13.71
C VAL A 331 -7.24 1.45 12.58
N PRO A 332 -7.67 2.70 12.38
CA PRO A 332 -7.06 3.59 11.38
C PRO A 332 -5.55 3.78 11.63
N LEU A 333 -4.78 3.92 10.53
CA LEU A 333 -3.37 4.23 10.59
C LEU A 333 -3.18 5.71 10.99
N THR A 334 -3.23 6.01 12.30
CA THR A 334 -2.88 7.30 12.87
C THR A 334 -1.61 7.17 13.71
N LEU A 335 -0.84 8.24 13.78
CA LEU A 335 0.40 8.33 14.57
C LEU A 335 0.22 9.33 15.75
N GLU A 336 -1.04 9.54 16.14
CA GLU A 336 -1.39 10.31 17.35
C GLU A 336 -1.18 9.46 18.60
#